data_2d9ac7cf0325fa0d58a6905264aa543e
#
_entry.id   2d9ac7cf0325fa0d58a6905264aa543e
#
_cell.length_a   1.000
_cell.length_b   1.000
_cell.length_c   1.000
_cell.angle_alpha   90.00
_cell.angle_beta   90.00
_cell.angle_gamma   90.00
#
_symmetry.space_group_name_H-M   'P 1'
#
loop_
_entity.id
_entity.type
_entity.pdbx_description
1 polymer ?
#
loop_
_entity_poly.entity_id
_entity_poly.type
_entity_poly.pdbx_seq_one_letter_code
_entity_poly.pdbx_strand_id
1 'polypeptide(L)'
;MDRRSSHGTSLSRMLDSGADLTVDGALATELEARGCDLDDPLWSAKVLLEQPQLIKQVHRDYFDAGAAIAITSSYQALPQGFARRGIAEADALELVALSVRLADEARREYLAENPDAGPLLVAGSVGPYGAYLADGSEYRGDYVLTKREFKEFHRPRIRALVAAGVDLLACETLPSFAEAEALLALVEEFDVESWFSFTLRDGGHISDGTPLAEVAALCGAQPRVAAIGVNCVPLNLVSPALEALRNATDKPLLAYPNSGESYDAVTKTWKPRAGANGGGPSSLAEGAATWHDLGARLIGGCCRTTPRDIAAVARLSTKR
;
A
#
# COMPACT_ATOMS: atom_id res chain seq x y z
N MET A 1 -1.98 26.08 19.08
CA MET A 1 -0.89 26.17 18.11
C MET A 1 -1.43 25.70 16.77
N ASP A 2 -1.60 26.64 15.88
CA ASP A 2 -2.26 26.50 14.60
C ASP A 2 -1.40 25.63 13.67
N ARG A 3 -1.77 24.35 13.51
CA ARG A 3 -1.13 23.47 12.51
C ARG A 3 -1.72 23.81 11.15
N ARG A 4 -1.25 24.86 10.53
CA ARG A 4 -1.44 25.05 9.11
C ARG A 4 -0.69 23.91 8.43
N SER A 5 -1.47 22.98 7.85
CA SER A 5 -0.98 22.01 6.88
C SER A 5 -0.12 22.73 5.85
N SER A 6 1.16 22.49 5.90
CA SER A 6 2.09 22.89 4.86
C SER A 6 1.69 22.13 3.60
N HIS A 7 1.40 22.89 2.55
CA HIS A 7 1.16 22.47 1.18
C HIS A 7 -0.22 21.88 0.89
N GLY A 8 -1.06 22.67 0.27
CA GLY A 8 -2.44 22.46 -0.16
C GLY A 8 -2.72 21.33 -1.17
N THR A 9 -1.93 20.28 -1.21
CA THR A 9 -2.10 19.14 -2.10
C THR A 9 -2.52 17.92 -1.30
N SER A 10 -3.72 17.41 -1.57
CA SER A 10 -4.23 16.16 -1.02
C SER A 10 -4.47 15.17 -2.16
N LEU A 11 -4.53 13.88 -1.85
CA LEU A 11 -4.82 12.84 -2.85
C LEU A 11 -6.13 13.13 -3.57
N SER A 12 -7.20 13.45 -2.84
CA SER A 12 -8.51 13.77 -3.43
C SER A 12 -8.41 14.92 -4.44
N ARG A 13 -7.70 16.01 -4.11
CA ARG A 13 -7.53 17.14 -5.04
C ARG A 13 -6.78 16.77 -6.31
N MET A 14 -5.76 15.92 -6.19
CA MET A 14 -5.02 15.43 -7.37
C MET A 14 -5.94 14.59 -8.25
N LEU A 15 -6.71 13.69 -7.66
CA LEU A 15 -7.67 12.85 -8.38
C LEU A 15 -8.81 13.67 -9.01
N ASP A 16 -9.34 14.66 -8.31
CA ASP A 16 -10.38 15.58 -8.80
C ASP A 16 -9.89 16.44 -9.98
N SER A 17 -8.59 16.73 -10.05
CA SER A 17 -7.99 17.39 -11.21
C SER A 17 -7.81 16.48 -12.43
N GLY A 18 -8.16 15.21 -12.31
CA GLY A 18 -8.02 14.20 -13.37
C GLY A 18 -6.63 13.59 -13.46
N ALA A 19 -5.79 13.75 -12.44
CA ALA A 19 -4.44 13.18 -12.45
C ALA A 19 -4.46 11.65 -12.39
N ASP A 20 -3.62 11.02 -13.21
CA ASP A 20 -3.25 9.63 -13.09
C ASP A 20 -1.96 9.54 -12.27
N LEU A 21 -1.97 8.82 -11.18
CA LEU A 21 -0.88 8.78 -10.21
C LEU A 21 -0.18 7.42 -10.23
N THR A 22 1.13 7.44 -10.34
CA THR A 22 1.95 6.25 -10.19
C THR A 22 2.29 6.04 -8.72
N VAL A 23 1.90 4.91 -8.16
CA VAL A 23 2.32 4.46 -6.83
C VAL A 23 3.66 3.74 -6.97
N ASP A 24 4.45 3.71 -5.91
CA ASP A 24 5.72 2.99 -5.89
C ASP A 24 5.57 1.47 -6.06
N GLY A 25 6.65 0.74 -5.86
CA GLY A 25 6.72 -0.72 -5.98
C GLY A 25 7.22 -1.40 -4.71
N ALA A 26 7.71 -2.63 -4.85
CA ALA A 26 8.09 -3.50 -3.75
C ALA A 26 9.32 -2.99 -2.97
N LEU A 27 9.11 -2.41 -1.81
CA LEU A 27 10.19 -2.03 -0.88
C LEU A 27 11.04 -3.25 -0.48
N ALA A 28 10.39 -4.35 -0.08
CA ALA A 28 11.09 -5.55 0.38
C ALA A 28 11.98 -6.16 -0.70
N THR A 29 11.49 -6.29 -1.93
CA THR A 29 12.27 -6.82 -3.06
C THR A 29 13.54 -6.00 -3.30
N GLU A 30 13.43 -4.67 -3.22
CA GLU A 30 14.57 -3.78 -3.40
C GLU A 30 15.56 -3.83 -2.22
N LEU A 31 15.07 -4.06 -1.00
CA LEU A 31 15.92 -4.28 0.17
C LEU A 31 16.67 -5.62 0.09
N GLU A 32 16.00 -6.70 -0.33
CA GLU A 32 16.64 -8.00 -0.60
C GLU A 32 17.70 -7.90 -1.69
N ALA A 33 17.44 -7.18 -2.77
CA ALA A 33 18.42 -6.93 -3.83
C ALA A 33 19.67 -6.18 -3.35
N ARG A 34 19.55 -5.43 -2.23
CA ARG A 34 20.64 -4.73 -1.54
C ARG A 34 21.30 -5.56 -0.43
N GLY A 35 20.90 -6.83 -0.30
CA GLY A 35 21.50 -7.79 0.65
C GLY A 35 20.87 -7.80 2.04
N CYS A 36 19.71 -7.16 2.24
CA CYS A 36 18.97 -7.30 3.49
C CYS A 36 18.37 -8.70 3.60
N ASP A 37 18.58 -9.34 4.75
CA ASP A 37 17.90 -10.58 5.11
C ASP A 37 16.53 -10.25 5.72
N LEU A 38 15.44 -10.59 5.01
CA LEU A 38 14.07 -10.36 5.43
C LEU A 38 13.35 -11.65 5.91
N ASP A 39 14.06 -12.76 6.10
CA ASP A 39 13.48 -13.95 6.75
C ASP A 39 13.36 -13.73 8.27
N ASP A 40 12.39 -12.92 8.63
CA ASP A 40 12.18 -12.39 9.97
C ASP A 40 10.67 -12.09 10.18
N PRO A 41 10.11 -12.31 11.39
CA PRO A 41 8.73 -11.95 11.71
C PRO A 41 8.42 -10.45 11.55
N LEU A 42 9.44 -9.57 11.65
CA LEU A 42 9.30 -8.14 11.38
C LEU A 42 9.44 -7.78 9.89
N TRP A 43 9.89 -8.72 9.08
CA TRP A 43 10.11 -8.55 7.65
C TRP A 43 10.86 -7.23 7.34
N SER A 44 10.32 -6.35 6.46
CA SER A 44 10.96 -5.07 6.13
C SER A 44 11.08 -4.10 7.32
N ALA A 45 10.25 -4.23 8.36
CA ALA A 45 10.36 -3.41 9.57
C ALA A 45 11.64 -3.69 10.38
N LYS A 46 12.29 -4.85 10.20
CA LYS A 46 13.65 -5.13 10.74
C LYS A 46 14.66 -4.11 10.23
N VAL A 47 14.56 -3.71 8.97
CA VAL A 47 15.52 -2.80 8.33
C VAL A 47 15.43 -1.38 8.91
N LEU A 48 14.29 -0.97 9.49
CA LEU A 48 14.19 0.27 10.26
C LEU A 48 15.15 0.31 11.45
N LEU A 49 15.43 -0.84 12.05
CA LEU A 49 16.38 -0.98 13.16
C LEU A 49 17.83 -1.04 12.69
N GLU A 50 18.08 -1.81 11.64
CA GLU A 50 19.42 -2.24 11.28
C GLU A 50 20.07 -1.33 10.23
N GLN A 51 19.30 -0.92 9.21
CA GLN A 51 19.83 -0.20 8.03
C GLN A 51 18.81 0.80 7.47
N PRO A 52 18.30 1.78 8.25
CA PRO A 52 17.22 2.67 7.82
C PRO A 52 17.56 3.49 6.56
N GLN A 53 18.84 3.77 6.29
CA GLN A 53 19.25 4.52 5.11
C GLN A 53 18.99 3.77 3.80
N LEU A 54 18.95 2.44 3.81
CA LEU A 54 18.59 1.65 2.63
C LEU A 54 17.11 1.87 2.27
N ILE A 55 16.24 2.02 3.27
CA ILE A 55 14.81 2.34 3.07
C ILE A 55 14.67 3.68 2.36
N LYS A 56 15.40 4.72 2.82
CA LYS A 56 15.40 6.03 2.17
C LYS A 56 15.87 5.95 0.70
N GLN A 57 16.94 5.19 0.44
CA GLN A 57 17.43 4.97 -0.92
C GLN A 57 16.39 4.32 -1.82
N VAL A 58 15.68 3.31 -1.34
CA VAL A 58 14.60 2.66 -2.11
C VAL A 58 13.48 3.62 -2.43
N HIS A 59 13.02 4.44 -1.47
CA HIS A 59 12.04 5.48 -1.75
C HIS A 59 12.54 6.47 -2.80
N ARG A 60 13.83 6.86 -2.72
CA ARG A 60 14.42 7.75 -3.72
C ARG A 60 14.41 7.12 -5.10
N ASP A 61 14.81 5.86 -5.24
CA ASP A 61 14.83 5.15 -6.53
C ASP A 61 13.44 5.05 -7.16
N TYR A 62 12.38 4.90 -6.34
CA TYR A 62 11.01 4.93 -6.85
C TYR A 62 10.57 6.32 -7.30
N PHE A 63 10.96 7.41 -6.61
CA PHE A 63 10.71 8.75 -7.10
C PHE A 63 11.47 9.02 -8.40
N ASP A 64 12.73 8.60 -8.51
CA ASP A 64 13.52 8.68 -9.75
C ASP A 64 12.90 7.86 -10.88
N ALA A 65 12.17 6.77 -10.57
CA ALA A 65 11.39 5.99 -11.51
C ALA A 65 10.05 6.63 -11.91
N GLY A 66 9.66 7.74 -11.30
CA GLY A 66 8.44 8.50 -11.62
C GLY A 66 7.24 8.13 -10.74
N ALA A 67 7.43 7.50 -9.58
CA ALA A 67 6.38 7.36 -8.59
C ALA A 67 5.96 8.75 -8.07
N ALA A 68 4.66 8.99 -8.01
CA ALA A 68 4.07 10.18 -7.38
C ALA A 68 3.77 9.96 -5.89
N ILE A 69 3.68 8.71 -5.47
CA ILE A 69 3.33 8.32 -4.10
C ILE A 69 4.32 7.25 -3.62
N ALA A 70 4.95 7.49 -2.47
CA ALA A 70 5.75 6.50 -1.76
C ALA A 70 4.99 5.95 -0.56
N ILE A 71 4.95 4.62 -0.42
CA ILE A 71 4.34 3.90 0.71
C ILE A 71 5.41 3.63 1.75
N THR A 72 5.20 4.05 3.00
CA THR A 72 6.18 3.91 4.08
C THR A 72 6.47 2.45 4.45
N SER A 73 7.65 2.18 5.02
CA SER A 73 8.07 0.85 5.51
C SER A 73 7.38 0.42 6.82
N SER A 74 6.14 0.84 7.03
CA SER A 74 5.39 0.61 8.28
C SER A 74 4.39 -0.55 8.22
N TYR A 75 4.36 -1.31 7.14
CA TYR A 75 3.40 -2.41 6.92
C TYR A 75 3.32 -3.38 8.10
N GLN A 76 4.47 -3.88 8.58
CA GLN A 76 4.60 -4.74 9.77
C GLN A 76 5.28 -4.03 10.96
N ALA A 77 5.48 -2.71 10.90
CA ALA A 77 6.05 -1.96 12.01
C ALA A 77 4.98 -1.72 13.09
N LEU A 78 4.86 -2.67 14.02
CA LEU A 78 3.86 -2.70 15.07
C LEU A 78 4.53 -2.81 16.44
N PRO A 79 4.03 -2.10 17.48
CA PRO A 79 4.55 -2.26 18.84
C PRO A 79 4.58 -3.71 19.31
N GLN A 80 3.54 -4.49 18.99
CA GLN A 80 3.43 -5.90 19.36
C GLN A 80 4.50 -6.77 18.68
N GLY A 81 4.85 -6.46 17.41
CA GLY A 81 5.93 -7.16 16.69
C GLY A 81 7.29 -6.85 17.29
N PHE A 82 7.57 -5.58 17.53
CA PHE A 82 8.84 -5.13 18.13
C PHE A 82 9.02 -5.59 19.59
N ALA A 83 7.91 -5.70 20.35
CA ALA A 83 7.96 -6.20 21.74
C ALA A 83 8.51 -7.63 21.82
N ARG A 84 8.32 -8.48 20.79
CA ARG A 84 8.92 -9.82 20.70
C ARG A 84 10.47 -9.78 20.68
N ARG A 85 11.04 -8.62 20.36
CA ARG A 85 12.50 -8.35 20.39
C ARG A 85 12.94 -7.52 21.60
N GLY A 86 12.07 -7.33 22.57
CA GLY A 86 12.36 -6.56 23.78
C GLY A 86 12.39 -5.05 23.58
N ILE A 87 11.87 -4.54 22.46
CA ILE A 87 11.77 -3.11 22.16
C ILE A 87 10.52 -2.55 22.85
N ALA A 88 10.69 -1.49 23.63
CA ALA A 88 9.60 -0.83 24.33
C ALA A 88 8.60 -0.20 23.33
N GLU A 89 7.34 -0.08 23.73
CA GLU A 89 6.28 0.50 22.87
C GLU A 89 6.64 1.90 22.37
N ALA A 90 7.21 2.76 23.21
CA ALA A 90 7.62 4.11 22.82
C ALA A 90 8.67 4.10 21.71
N ASP A 91 9.67 3.22 21.81
CA ASP A 91 10.73 3.08 20.79
C ASP A 91 10.16 2.47 19.50
N ALA A 92 9.24 1.50 19.61
CA ALA A 92 8.55 0.92 18.48
C ALA A 92 7.73 1.97 17.70
N LEU A 93 7.02 2.87 18.39
CA LEU A 93 6.27 3.97 17.78
C LEU A 93 7.20 5.01 17.15
N GLU A 94 8.40 5.22 17.70
CA GLU A 94 9.42 6.08 17.09
C GLU A 94 9.96 5.45 15.78
N LEU A 95 10.07 4.13 15.69
CA LEU A 95 10.42 3.43 14.44
C LEU A 95 9.31 3.57 13.38
N VAL A 96 8.04 3.54 13.79
CA VAL A 96 6.94 3.87 12.88
C VAL A 96 7.07 5.30 12.37
N ALA A 97 7.33 6.27 13.23
CA ALA A 97 7.56 7.66 12.84
C ALA A 97 8.81 7.82 11.95
N LEU A 98 9.87 7.03 12.19
CA LEU A 98 11.08 7.01 11.36
C LEU A 98 10.75 6.58 9.93
N SER A 99 9.86 5.60 9.71
CA SER A 99 9.47 5.18 8.37
C SER A 99 8.90 6.33 7.52
N VAL A 100 8.15 7.22 8.15
CA VAL A 100 7.61 8.43 7.50
C VAL A 100 8.71 9.43 7.19
N ARG A 101 9.61 9.69 8.16
CA ARG A 101 10.73 10.62 7.95
C ARG A 101 11.63 10.21 6.80
N LEU A 102 11.94 8.91 6.67
CA LEU A 102 12.78 8.38 5.59
C LEU A 102 12.16 8.60 4.20
N ALA A 103 10.85 8.37 4.07
CA ALA A 103 10.13 8.63 2.83
C ALA A 103 10.05 10.13 2.52
N ASP A 104 9.80 10.98 3.53
CA ASP A 104 9.75 12.42 3.38
C ASP A 104 11.12 13.04 3.07
N GLU A 105 12.20 12.52 3.65
CA GLU A 105 13.56 12.92 3.31
C GLU A 105 13.89 12.60 1.85
N ALA A 106 13.58 11.37 1.38
CA ALA A 106 13.76 10.99 -0.02
C ALA A 106 12.97 11.90 -0.97
N ARG A 107 11.69 12.21 -0.61
CA ARG A 107 10.85 13.16 -1.35
C ARG A 107 11.48 14.54 -1.45
N ARG A 108 11.94 15.09 -0.33
CA ARG A 108 12.56 16.43 -0.29
C ARG A 108 13.86 16.50 -1.09
N GLU A 109 14.70 15.48 -0.99
CA GLU A 109 15.92 15.37 -1.78
C GLU A 109 15.61 15.32 -3.28
N TYR A 110 14.63 14.50 -3.68
CA TYR A 110 14.20 14.42 -5.08
C TYR A 110 13.67 15.75 -5.61
N LEU A 111 12.78 16.43 -4.86
CA LEU A 111 12.21 17.72 -5.27
C LEU A 111 13.25 18.83 -5.32
N ALA A 112 14.28 18.80 -4.49
CA ALA A 112 15.38 19.78 -4.54
C ALA A 112 16.19 19.66 -5.84
N GLU A 113 16.34 18.47 -6.37
CA GLU A 113 17.02 18.18 -7.64
C GLU A 113 16.09 18.31 -8.86
N ASN A 114 14.77 18.19 -8.65
CA ASN A 114 13.75 18.22 -9.70
C ASN A 114 12.66 19.26 -9.36
N PRO A 115 12.96 20.56 -9.41
CA PRO A 115 12.05 21.62 -8.95
C PRO A 115 10.75 21.71 -9.78
N ASP A 116 10.75 21.21 -11.00
CA ASP A 116 9.59 21.17 -11.90
C ASP A 116 8.76 19.88 -11.73
N ALA A 117 9.17 18.96 -10.86
CA ALA A 117 8.38 17.77 -10.56
C ALA A 117 7.04 18.17 -9.92
N GLY A 118 6.01 17.43 -10.26
CA GLY A 118 4.67 17.60 -9.68
C GLY A 118 4.65 17.26 -8.17
N PRO A 119 3.51 17.47 -7.53
CA PRO A 119 3.37 17.13 -6.11
C PRO A 119 3.56 15.64 -5.88
N LEU A 120 4.34 15.31 -4.84
CA LEU A 120 4.59 13.95 -4.39
C LEU A 120 3.97 13.73 -3.01
N LEU A 121 3.44 12.53 -2.76
CA LEU A 121 2.78 12.16 -1.51
C LEU A 121 3.53 11.03 -0.79
N VAL A 122 3.43 11.03 0.53
CA VAL A 122 3.88 9.94 1.42
C VAL A 122 2.66 9.29 2.06
N ALA A 123 2.41 8.03 1.72
CA ALA A 123 1.31 7.23 2.24
C ALA A 123 1.78 6.33 3.39
N GLY A 124 1.19 6.50 4.57
CA GLY A 124 1.48 5.67 5.74
C GLY A 124 0.89 4.26 5.59
N SER A 125 1.74 3.25 5.45
CA SER A 125 1.31 1.86 5.30
C SER A 125 0.66 1.32 6.57
N VAL A 126 -0.55 0.77 6.43
CA VAL A 126 -1.33 0.10 7.47
C VAL A 126 -1.71 -1.29 6.97
N GLY A 127 -0.82 -2.26 7.19
CA GLY A 127 -1.08 -3.68 6.90
C GLY A 127 -2.05 -4.31 7.90
N PRO A 128 -2.72 -5.43 7.52
CA PRO A 128 -3.74 -6.09 8.32
C PRO A 128 -3.19 -6.83 9.54
N TYR A 129 -4.09 -7.25 10.42
CA TYR A 129 -3.75 -8.13 11.54
C TYR A 129 -3.16 -9.46 11.06
N GLY A 130 -3.65 -9.99 9.93
CA GLY A 130 -3.11 -11.19 9.32
C GLY A 130 -1.61 -11.11 9.01
N ALA A 131 -1.11 -9.95 8.59
CA ALA A 131 0.32 -9.75 8.34
C ALA A 131 1.16 -9.82 9.64
N TYR A 132 0.63 -9.37 10.77
CA TYR A 132 1.28 -9.51 12.08
C TYR A 132 1.40 -10.97 12.52
N LEU A 133 0.47 -11.83 12.13
CA LEU A 133 0.54 -13.26 12.43
C LEU A 133 1.70 -13.96 11.71
N ALA A 134 2.15 -13.41 10.57
CA ALA A 134 3.27 -13.91 9.75
C ALA A 134 3.10 -15.38 9.31
N ASP A 135 1.86 -15.82 9.04
CA ASP A 135 1.47 -17.19 8.66
C ASP A 135 0.67 -17.24 7.34
N GLY A 136 0.59 -16.12 6.61
CA GLY A 136 -0.16 -15.97 5.38
C GLY A 136 -1.64 -15.65 5.57
N SER A 137 -2.07 -15.32 6.79
CA SER A 137 -3.46 -14.94 7.09
C SER A 137 -3.90 -13.68 6.36
N GLU A 138 -2.97 -12.80 5.95
CA GLU A 138 -3.22 -11.63 5.09
C GLU A 138 -3.76 -11.99 3.70
N TYR A 139 -3.66 -13.26 3.30
CA TYR A 139 -4.20 -13.78 2.04
C TYR A 139 -5.41 -14.70 2.24
N ARG A 140 -5.80 -14.98 3.50
CA ARG A 140 -6.94 -15.87 3.82
C ARG A 140 -8.08 -15.13 4.51
N GLY A 141 -7.77 -14.19 5.41
CA GLY A 141 -8.77 -13.47 6.18
C GLY A 141 -9.54 -14.35 7.18
N ASP A 142 -8.94 -15.47 7.62
CA ASP A 142 -9.57 -16.51 8.45
C ASP A 142 -9.41 -16.30 9.96
N TYR A 143 -9.01 -15.10 10.37
CA TYR A 143 -8.92 -14.67 11.77
C TYR A 143 -10.16 -13.86 12.18
N VAL A 144 -10.50 -13.92 13.46
CA VAL A 144 -11.68 -13.25 14.01
C VAL A 144 -11.29 -12.43 15.24
N LEU A 145 -11.48 -11.12 15.14
CA LEU A 145 -11.40 -10.18 16.25
C LEU A 145 -12.66 -9.32 16.25
N THR A 146 -13.00 -8.79 17.40
CA THR A 146 -14.05 -7.77 17.51
C THR A 146 -13.58 -6.44 16.90
N LYS A 147 -14.52 -5.61 16.48
CA LYS A 147 -14.21 -4.24 16.00
C LYS A 147 -13.37 -3.43 17.01
N ARG A 148 -13.59 -3.63 18.32
CA ARG A 148 -12.82 -3.00 19.37
C ARG A 148 -11.37 -3.47 19.37
N GLU A 149 -11.14 -4.79 19.28
CA GLU A 149 -9.79 -5.36 19.26
C GLU A 149 -9.01 -4.94 18.03
N PHE A 150 -9.63 -4.92 16.83
CA PHE A 150 -9.00 -4.34 15.64
C PHE A 150 -8.61 -2.87 15.83
N LYS A 151 -9.50 -2.05 16.41
CA LYS A 151 -9.20 -0.64 16.70
C LYS A 151 -8.05 -0.50 17.68
N GLU A 152 -8.02 -1.28 18.75
CA GLU A 152 -6.95 -1.27 19.78
C GLU A 152 -5.61 -1.69 19.13
N PHE A 153 -5.63 -2.65 18.21
CA PHE A 153 -4.45 -3.11 17.49
C PHE A 153 -3.87 -2.04 16.54
N HIS A 154 -4.71 -1.40 15.73
CA HIS A 154 -4.25 -0.46 14.70
C HIS A 154 -3.99 0.96 15.21
N ARG A 155 -4.72 1.40 16.24
CA ARG A 155 -4.69 2.79 16.73
C ARG A 155 -3.30 3.32 17.06
N PRO A 156 -2.41 2.59 17.78
CA PRO A 156 -1.08 3.10 18.11
C PRO A 156 -0.26 3.43 16.86
N ARG A 157 -0.23 2.53 15.86
CA ARG A 157 0.47 2.73 14.59
C ARG A 157 -0.10 3.91 13.81
N ILE A 158 -1.43 3.97 13.62
CA ILE A 158 -2.09 5.07 12.89
C ILE A 158 -1.79 6.41 13.57
N ARG A 159 -1.88 6.48 14.89
CA ARG A 159 -1.53 7.69 15.64
C ARG A 159 -0.09 8.14 15.37
N ALA A 160 0.87 7.21 15.38
CA ALA A 160 2.27 7.52 15.12
C ALA A 160 2.50 8.01 13.68
N LEU A 161 1.87 7.37 12.69
CA LEU A 161 1.93 7.78 11.27
C LEU A 161 1.38 9.19 11.06
N VAL A 162 0.18 9.46 11.58
CA VAL A 162 -0.46 10.78 11.48
C VAL A 162 0.35 11.85 12.22
N ALA A 163 0.85 11.55 13.41
CA ALA A 163 1.70 12.47 14.18
C ALA A 163 3.03 12.77 13.48
N ALA A 164 3.58 11.81 12.74
CA ALA A 164 4.80 11.96 11.94
C ALA A 164 4.59 12.76 10.65
N GLY A 165 3.33 12.99 10.23
CA GLY A 165 2.98 13.88 9.12
C GLY A 165 2.83 13.19 7.77
N VAL A 166 2.31 11.96 7.72
CA VAL A 166 1.89 11.35 6.44
C VAL A 166 0.84 12.22 5.75
N ASP A 167 0.83 12.21 4.42
CA ASP A 167 -0.17 12.92 3.64
C ASP A 167 -1.50 12.15 3.63
N LEU A 168 -1.45 10.82 3.69
CA LEU A 168 -2.60 9.92 3.75
C LEU A 168 -2.22 8.57 4.36
N LEU A 169 -3.21 7.70 4.59
CA LEU A 169 -2.99 6.31 4.99
C LEU A 169 -3.24 5.35 3.81
N ALA A 170 -2.33 4.41 3.61
CA ALA A 170 -2.52 3.24 2.76
C ALA A 170 -3.01 2.08 3.63
N CYS A 171 -4.34 1.92 3.78
CA CYS A 171 -4.93 0.74 4.41
C CYS A 171 -4.93 -0.37 3.37
N GLU A 172 -3.91 -1.24 3.41
CA GLU A 172 -3.55 -2.09 2.28
C GLU A 172 -3.46 -3.58 2.62
N THR A 173 -3.61 -4.41 1.57
CA THR A 173 -3.52 -5.87 1.67
C THR A 173 -4.58 -6.43 2.62
N LEU A 174 -5.75 -5.78 2.69
CA LEU A 174 -6.80 -6.13 3.62
C LEU A 174 -7.56 -7.38 3.15
N PRO A 175 -7.57 -8.47 3.94
CA PRO A 175 -8.27 -9.69 3.58
C PRO A 175 -9.69 -9.78 4.19
N SER A 176 -10.01 -8.89 5.16
CA SER A 176 -11.17 -9.02 6.04
C SER A 176 -12.06 -7.78 6.01
N PHE A 177 -13.36 -7.99 5.79
CA PHE A 177 -14.38 -6.94 5.83
C PHE A 177 -14.51 -6.33 7.23
N ALA A 178 -14.52 -7.16 8.28
CA ALA A 178 -14.64 -6.68 9.66
C ALA A 178 -13.46 -5.81 10.09
N GLU A 179 -12.25 -6.12 9.60
CA GLU A 179 -11.08 -5.29 9.84
C GLU A 179 -11.15 -3.96 9.09
N ALA A 180 -11.63 -3.98 7.84
CA ALA A 180 -11.85 -2.76 7.06
C ALA A 180 -12.85 -1.80 7.77
N GLU A 181 -13.95 -2.32 8.33
CA GLU A 181 -14.89 -1.52 9.14
C GLU A 181 -14.23 -0.86 10.36
N ALA A 182 -13.32 -1.55 11.01
CA ALA A 182 -12.59 -1.01 12.16
C ALA A 182 -11.59 0.08 11.75
N LEU A 183 -10.88 -0.12 10.63
CA LEU A 183 -9.95 0.85 10.06
C LEU A 183 -10.66 2.11 9.58
N LEU A 184 -11.82 1.99 8.93
CA LEU A 184 -12.64 3.15 8.53
C LEU A 184 -13.01 4.03 9.72
N ALA A 185 -13.40 3.41 10.84
CA ALA A 185 -13.70 4.15 12.05
C ALA A 185 -12.47 4.85 12.67
N LEU A 186 -11.26 4.34 12.44
CA LEU A 186 -10.02 4.99 12.85
C LEU A 186 -9.63 6.14 11.90
N VAL A 187 -9.78 5.94 10.60
CA VAL A 187 -9.56 6.98 9.57
C VAL A 187 -10.44 8.21 9.86
N GLU A 188 -11.72 7.99 10.19
CA GLU A 188 -12.63 9.05 10.61
C GLU A 188 -12.17 9.72 11.93
N GLU A 189 -11.79 8.93 12.93
CA GLU A 189 -11.31 9.41 14.24
C GLU A 189 -10.07 10.30 14.13
N PHE A 190 -9.13 9.95 13.24
CA PHE A 190 -7.89 10.70 13.03
C PHE A 190 -8.01 11.81 11.98
N ASP A 191 -9.15 11.95 11.32
CA ASP A 191 -9.44 12.93 10.28
C ASP A 191 -8.37 12.97 9.17
N VAL A 192 -7.96 11.80 8.68
CA VAL A 192 -6.88 11.63 7.70
C VAL A 192 -7.42 11.02 6.41
N GLU A 193 -6.95 11.52 5.24
CA GLU A 193 -7.24 10.86 3.96
C GLU A 193 -6.63 9.46 3.91
N SER A 194 -7.27 8.59 3.13
CA SER A 194 -6.80 7.21 2.97
C SER A 194 -7.23 6.61 1.64
N TRP A 195 -6.57 5.54 1.27
CA TRP A 195 -7.16 4.56 0.37
C TRP A 195 -7.32 3.21 1.09
N PHE A 196 -8.17 2.36 0.51
CA PHE A 196 -8.36 1.00 0.96
C PHE A 196 -8.10 0.04 -0.19
N SER A 197 -7.20 -0.93 0.01
CA SER A 197 -6.90 -1.97 -0.98
C SER A 197 -6.91 -3.36 -0.38
N PHE A 198 -7.39 -4.30 -1.16
CA PHE A 198 -7.78 -5.61 -0.69
C PHE A 198 -7.02 -6.71 -1.40
N THR A 199 -6.75 -7.80 -0.67
CA THR A 199 -6.37 -9.09 -1.26
C THR A 199 -7.62 -9.87 -1.66
N LEU A 200 -7.47 -10.74 -2.65
CA LEU A 200 -8.60 -11.37 -3.32
C LEU A 200 -8.57 -12.89 -3.20
N ARG A 201 -9.75 -13.47 -3.01
CA ARG A 201 -10.00 -14.90 -3.22
C ARG A 201 -10.20 -15.22 -4.71
N ASP A 202 -10.91 -14.33 -5.42
CA ASP A 202 -11.21 -14.40 -6.85
C ASP A 202 -11.54 -13.00 -7.38
N GLY A 203 -11.89 -12.86 -8.65
CA GLY A 203 -12.16 -11.56 -9.28
C GLY A 203 -13.40 -10.81 -8.75
N GLY A 204 -14.19 -11.39 -7.86
CA GLY A 204 -15.41 -10.79 -7.31
C GLY A 204 -15.45 -10.66 -5.79
N HIS A 205 -14.50 -11.29 -5.09
CA HIS A 205 -14.53 -11.40 -3.63
C HIS A 205 -13.15 -11.12 -3.02
N ILE A 206 -13.12 -10.43 -1.89
CA ILE A 206 -11.92 -10.32 -1.05
C ILE A 206 -11.61 -11.68 -0.39
N SER A 207 -10.46 -11.79 0.25
CA SER A 207 -9.94 -13.08 0.75
C SER A 207 -10.86 -13.80 1.73
N ASP A 208 -11.59 -13.08 2.61
CA ASP A 208 -12.56 -13.68 3.54
C ASP A 208 -13.87 -14.13 2.87
N GLY A 209 -14.06 -13.79 1.60
CA GLY A 209 -15.21 -14.17 0.81
C GLY A 209 -16.30 -13.11 0.68
N THR A 210 -16.12 -11.95 1.27
CA THR A 210 -17.04 -10.82 1.10
C THR A 210 -17.01 -10.30 -0.34
N PRO A 211 -18.17 -10.07 -0.98
CA PRO A 211 -18.25 -9.49 -2.31
C PRO A 211 -17.61 -8.10 -2.39
N LEU A 212 -16.87 -7.82 -3.48
CA LEU A 212 -16.28 -6.50 -3.73
C LEU A 212 -17.33 -5.37 -3.77
N ALA A 213 -18.58 -5.67 -4.16
CA ALA A 213 -19.66 -4.70 -4.12
C ALA A 213 -20.02 -4.23 -2.70
N GLU A 214 -19.96 -5.13 -1.70
CA GLU A 214 -20.20 -4.77 -0.29
C GLU A 214 -19.05 -3.92 0.24
N VAL A 215 -17.81 -4.27 -0.10
CA VAL A 215 -16.61 -3.51 0.26
C VAL A 215 -16.66 -2.11 -0.38
N ALA A 216 -17.06 -2.01 -1.65
CA ALA A 216 -17.23 -0.76 -2.36
C ALA A 216 -18.29 0.13 -1.71
N ALA A 217 -19.43 -0.43 -1.31
CA ALA A 217 -20.47 0.30 -0.60
C ALA A 217 -20.00 0.83 0.75
N LEU A 218 -19.26 0.01 1.50
CA LEU A 218 -18.69 0.37 2.80
C LEU A 218 -17.72 1.55 2.67
N CYS A 219 -16.74 1.45 1.77
CA CYS A 219 -15.73 2.49 1.54
C CYS A 219 -16.33 3.72 0.83
N GLY A 220 -17.28 3.52 -0.07
CA GLY A 220 -17.95 4.57 -0.83
C GLY A 220 -18.65 5.61 0.05
N ALA A 221 -19.22 5.17 1.17
CA ALA A 221 -19.92 6.02 2.13
C ALA A 221 -18.97 6.92 2.97
N GLN A 222 -17.64 6.68 2.92
CA GLN A 222 -16.69 7.37 3.79
C GLN A 222 -15.98 8.52 3.07
N PRO A 223 -16.16 9.80 3.50
CA PRO A 223 -15.55 10.95 2.84
C PRO A 223 -14.02 10.96 2.84
N ARG A 224 -13.40 10.34 3.88
CA ARG A 224 -11.94 10.26 4.02
C ARG A 224 -11.29 9.16 3.19
N VAL A 225 -12.07 8.32 2.52
CA VAL A 225 -11.55 7.35 1.56
C VAL A 225 -11.51 7.98 0.18
N ALA A 226 -10.31 8.30 -0.31
CA ALA A 226 -10.08 8.94 -1.60
C ALA A 226 -10.10 7.93 -2.77
N ALA A 227 -9.71 6.69 -2.51
CA ALA A 227 -9.68 5.63 -3.53
C ALA A 227 -9.89 4.24 -2.91
N ILE A 228 -10.36 3.30 -3.75
CA ILE A 228 -10.54 1.89 -3.37
C ILE A 228 -9.98 0.99 -4.46
N GLY A 229 -9.44 -0.16 -4.10
CA GLY A 229 -8.93 -1.09 -5.10
C GLY A 229 -8.31 -2.35 -4.54
N VAL A 230 -7.32 -2.87 -5.26
CA VAL A 230 -6.70 -4.15 -4.97
C VAL A 230 -5.18 -4.05 -5.00
N ASN A 231 -4.51 -4.79 -4.13
CA ASN A 231 -3.06 -4.89 -4.13
C ASN A 231 -2.58 -6.28 -3.71
N CYS A 232 -1.31 -6.54 -3.97
CA CYS A 232 -0.67 -7.81 -3.61
C CYS A 232 -1.43 -9.05 -4.14
N VAL A 233 -2.00 -8.92 -5.32
CA VAL A 233 -2.80 -9.94 -6.01
C VAL A 233 -2.13 -10.34 -7.33
N PRO A 234 -2.46 -11.52 -7.90
CA PRO A 234 -2.02 -11.89 -9.24
C PRO A 234 -2.57 -10.94 -10.31
N LEU A 235 -1.78 -10.69 -11.36
CA LEU A 235 -2.13 -9.76 -12.45
C LEU A 235 -3.48 -10.08 -13.13
N ASN A 236 -3.80 -11.35 -13.29
CA ASN A 236 -5.03 -11.81 -13.95
C ASN A 236 -6.32 -11.55 -13.13
N LEU A 237 -6.21 -11.28 -11.83
CA LEU A 237 -7.36 -10.95 -10.98
C LEU A 237 -7.68 -9.44 -10.97
N VAL A 238 -6.76 -8.58 -11.44
CA VAL A 238 -6.94 -7.12 -11.34
C VAL A 238 -8.10 -6.64 -12.20
N SER A 239 -8.14 -6.98 -13.50
CA SER A 239 -9.21 -6.51 -14.38
C SER A 239 -10.61 -6.93 -13.92
N PRO A 240 -10.88 -8.22 -13.60
CA PRO A 240 -12.19 -8.60 -13.06
C PRO A 240 -12.57 -7.87 -11.78
N ALA A 241 -11.60 -7.63 -10.89
CA ALA A 241 -11.86 -6.92 -9.63
C ALA A 241 -12.17 -5.43 -9.86
N LEU A 242 -11.45 -4.76 -10.77
CA LEU A 242 -11.74 -3.37 -11.14
C LEU A 242 -13.12 -3.23 -11.79
N GLU A 243 -13.52 -4.17 -12.66
CA GLU A 243 -14.86 -4.20 -13.23
C GLU A 243 -15.93 -4.35 -12.15
N ALA A 244 -15.74 -5.25 -11.19
CA ALA A 244 -16.66 -5.43 -10.06
C ALA A 244 -16.77 -4.17 -9.20
N LEU A 245 -15.64 -3.54 -8.87
CA LEU A 245 -15.60 -2.29 -8.10
C LEU A 245 -16.25 -1.14 -8.88
N ARG A 246 -15.92 -0.97 -10.18
CA ARG A 246 -16.45 0.10 -11.01
C ARG A 246 -17.98 0.09 -11.10
N ASN A 247 -18.58 -1.09 -11.09
CA ASN A 247 -20.03 -1.27 -11.09
C ASN A 247 -20.69 -0.93 -9.73
N ALA A 248 -19.90 -0.79 -8.67
CA ALA A 248 -20.38 -0.63 -7.29
C ALA A 248 -20.00 0.71 -6.64
N THR A 249 -19.10 1.50 -7.25
CA THR A 249 -18.67 2.79 -6.69
C THR A 249 -18.22 3.77 -7.77
N ASP A 250 -18.41 5.06 -7.49
CA ASP A 250 -17.88 6.17 -8.30
C ASP A 250 -16.50 6.65 -7.81
N LYS A 251 -15.99 6.09 -6.72
CA LYS A 251 -14.65 6.47 -6.23
C LYS A 251 -13.57 6.10 -7.23
N PRO A 252 -12.48 6.90 -7.29
CA PRO A 252 -11.28 6.54 -8.02
C PRO A 252 -10.79 5.14 -7.63
N LEU A 253 -10.40 4.34 -8.63
CA LEU A 253 -9.90 3.00 -8.39
C LEU A 253 -8.37 2.98 -8.33
N LEU A 254 -7.82 2.00 -7.59
CA LEU A 254 -6.38 1.77 -7.53
C LEU A 254 -6.02 0.30 -7.73
N ALA A 255 -4.84 0.06 -8.32
CA ALA A 255 -4.30 -1.28 -8.54
C ALA A 255 -2.77 -1.28 -8.41
N TYR A 256 -2.23 -2.07 -7.47
CA TYR A 256 -0.80 -2.34 -7.35
C TYR A 256 -0.56 -3.83 -7.06
N PRO A 257 -0.66 -4.65 -8.10
CA PRO A 257 -0.50 -6.10 -7.99
C PRO A 257 0.96 -6.53 -7.88
N ASN A 258 1.17 -7.84 -7.71
CA ASN A 258 2.48 -8.47 -7.79
C ASN A 258 3.00 -8.49 -9.24
N SER A 259 4.31 -8.72 -9.43
CA SER A 259 4.96 -8.76 -10.76
C SER A 259 4.42 -9.84 -11.71
N GLY A 260 3.62 -10.78 -11.19
CA GLY A 260 3.12 -11.96 -11.89
C GLY A 260 3.80 -13.26 -11.46
N GLU A 261 4.82 -13.20 -10.62
CA GLU A 261 5.32 -14.35 -9.86
C GLU A 261 4.30 -14.75 -8.80
N SER A 262 4.18 -16.04 -8.49
CA SER A 262 3.29 -16.55 -7.45
C SER A 262 4.04 -16.83 -6.16
N TYR A 263 3.53 -16.35 -5.05
CA TYR A 263 4.07 -16.62 -3.73
C TYR A 263 3.50 -17.93 -3.16
N ASP A 264 4.38 -18.79 -2.69
CA ASP A 264 4.01 -19.99 -1.94
C ASP A 264 4.20 -19.69 -0.44
N ALA A 265 3.10 -19.46 0.27
CA ALA A 265 3.12 -19.07 1.68
C ALA A 265 3.62 -20.19 2.62
N VAL A 266 3.59 -21.46 2.18
CA VAL A 266 4.07 -22.60 2.97
C VAL A 266 5.60 -22.68 2.91
N THR A 267 6.16 -22.59 1.70
CA THR A 267 7.61 -22.65 1.48
C THR A 267 8.28 -21.29 1.56
N LYS A 268 7.50 -20.19 1.67
CA LYS A 268 7.97 -18.79 1.64
C LYS A 268 8.83 -18.49 0.40
N THR A 269 8.49 -19.09 -0.74
CA THR A 269 9.24 -18.93 -1.99
C THR A 269 8.37 -18.36 -3.11
N TRP A 270 9.01 -17.63 -4.02
CA TRP A 270 8.40 -17.14 -5.24
C TRP A 270 8.64 -18.13 -6.36
N LYS A 271 7.57 -18.50 -7.06
CA LYS A 271 7.61 -19.34 -8.25
C LYS A 271 7.54 -18.46 -9.49
N PRO A 272 8.34 -18.74 -10.53
CA PRO A 272 8.21 -18.06 -11.81
C PRO A 272 6.76 -18.13 -12.29
N ARG A 273 6.35 -17.11 -13.00
CA ARG A 273 5.04 -17.06 -13.64
C ARG A 273 4.78 -18.36 -14.43
N ALA A 274 3.69 -19.05 -14.14
CA ALA A 274 3.18 -20.09 -15.01
C ALA A 274 2.88 -19.45 -16.39
N GLY A 275 3.40 -20.04 -17.46
CA GLY A 275 3.33 -19.47 -18.82
C GLY A 275 1.93 -18.99 -19.18
N ALA A 276 1.80 -18.18 -20.22
CA ALA A 276 0.65 -17.38 -20.67
C ALA A 276 -0.73 -18.08 -20.84
N ASN A 277 -0.91 -19.27 -20.32
CA ASN A 277 -2.15 -20.06 -20.41
C ASN A 277 -3.27 -19.59 -19.47
N GLY A 278 -3.03 -18.56 -18.65
CA GLY A 278 -4.00 -18.10 -17.65
C GLY A 278 -4.84 -16.87 -18.04
N GLY A 279 -4.70 -16.35 -19.26
CA GLY A 279 -5.43 -15.17 -19.75
C GLY A 279 -5.26 -13.94 -18.80
N GLY A 280 -4.44 -12.99 -19.20
CA GLY A 280 -4.19 -11.77 -18.40
C GLY A 280 -2.89 -11.10 -18.85
N PRO A 281 -2.61 -9.86 -18.38
CA PRO A 281 -1.42 -9.13 -18.79
C PRO A 281 -0.13 -9.86 -18.39
N SER A 282 0.89 -9.73 -19.23
CA SER A 282 2.18 -10.38 -19.02
C SER A 282 3.14 -9.57 -18.17
N SER A 283 2.81 -8.32 -17.91
CA SER A 283 3.59 -7.40 -17.10
C SER A 283 2.70 -6.32 -16.48
N LEU A 284 3.23 -5.63 -15.50
CA LEU A 284 2.58 -4.48 -14.86
C LEU A 284 2.23 -3.39 -15.90
N ALA A 285 3.16 -3.06 -16.78
CA ALA A 285 2.95 -2.04 -17.82
C ALA A 285 1.89 -2.45 -18.87
N GLU A 286 1.81 -3.73 -19.22
CA GLU A 286 0.75 -4.22 -20.12
C GLU A 286 -0.63 -4.11 -19.46
N GLY A 287 -0.72 -4.43 -18.18
CA GLY A 287 -1.97 -4.30 -17.42
C GLY A 287 -2.39 -2.87 -17.20
N ALA A 288 -1.45 -1.96 -16.97
CA ALA A 288 -1.72 -0.58 -16.57
C ALA A 288 -2.64 0.18 -17.55
N ALA A 289 -2.47 -0.01 -18.87
CA ALA A 289 -3.33 0.62 -19.87
C ALA A 289 -4.79 0.13 -19.74
N THR A 290 -4.99 -1.17 -19.62
CA THR A 290 -6.32 -1.78 -19.44
C THR A 290 -6.96 -1.36 -18.13
N TRP A 291 -6.20 -1.32 -17.05
CA TRP A 291 -6.72 -0.94 -15.73
C TRP A 291 -7.12 0.53 -15.66
N HIS A 292 -6.36 1.41 -16.33
CA HIS A 292 -6.74 2.80 -16.48
C HIS A 292 -8.10 2.93 -17.21
N ASP A 293 -8.30 2.19 -18.32
CA ASP A 293 -9.55 2.20 -19.07
C ASP A 293 -10.74 1.66 -18.22
N LEU A 294 -10.45 0.78 -17.25
CA LEU A 294 -11.40 0.31 -16.25
C LEU A 294 -11.61 1.29 -15.08
N GLY A 295 -10.94 2.43 -15.08
CA GLY A 295 -11.14 3.50 -14.10
C GLY A 295 -10.08 3.57 -12.98
N ALA A 296 -8.99 2.81 -13.06
CA ALA A 296 -7.89 2.95 -12.13
C ALA A 296 -7.15 4.27 -12.40
N ARG A 297 -7.04 5.11 -11.36
CA ARG A 297 -6.33 6.38 -11.37
C ARG A 297 -5.02 6.34 -10.58
N LEU A 298 -4.86 5.31 -9.75
CA LEU A 298 -3.63 5.03 -9.04
C LEU A 298 -3.15 3.63 -9.47
N ILE A 299 -1.97 3.57 -10.08
CA ILE A 299 -1.39 2.32 -10.55
C ILE A 299 0.06 2.24 -10.06
N GLY A 300 0.42 1.13 -9.46
CA GLY A 300 1.76 0.83 -8.99
C GLY A 300 2.04 -0.66 -8.93
N GLY A 301 3.01 -1.04 -8.12
CA GLY A 301 3.39 -2.43 -7.95
C GLY A 301 3.45 -2.86 -6.49
N CYS A 302 3.30 -4.16 -6.26
CA CYS A 302 3.55 -4.80 -4.98
C CYS A 302 4.68 -5.82 -5.12
N CYS A 303 4.62 -6.94 -4.46
CA CYS A 303 5.73 -7.90 -4.39
C CYS A 303 6.39 -8.20 -5.75
N ARG A 304 7.72 -8.25 -5.73
CA ARG A 304 8.58 -8.55 -6.89
C ARG A 304 8.57 -7.52 -8.02
N THR A 305 7.95 -6.36 -7.84
CA THR A 305 8.07 -5.24 -8.77
C THR A 305 9.29 -4.38 -8.44
N THR A 306 9.86 -3.74 -9.44
CA THR A 306 11.13 -3.00 -9.37
C THR A 306 10.94 -1.54 -9.82
N PRO A 307 11.90 -0.63 -9.57
CA PRO A 307 11.87 0.72 -10.13
C PRO A 307 11.74 0.74 -11.66
N ARG A 308 12.25 -0.28 -12.36
CA ARG A 308 12.08 -0.42 -13.82
C ARG A 308 10.62 -0.64 -14.22
N ASP A 309 9.89 -1.45 -13.45
CA ASP A 309 8.47 -1.71 -13.71
C ASP A 309 7.65 -0.44 -13.45
N ILE A 310 7.95 0.28 -12.38
CA ILE A 310 7.29 1.55 -12.05
C ILE A 310 7.59 2.63 -13.09
N ALA A 311 8.82 2.74 -13.58
CA ALA A 311 9.16 3.64 -14.67
C ALA A 311 8.41 3.32 -15.98
N ALA A 312 8.07 2.05 -16.22
CA ALA A 312 7.26 1.67 -17.36
C ALA A 312 5.79 2.12 -17.20
N VAL A 313 5.23 2.03 -16.00
CA VAL A 313 3.88 2.55 -15.68
C VAL A 313 3.84 4.08 -15.76
N ALA A 314 4.79 4.77 -15.14
CA ALA A 314 4.84 6.24 -15.11
C ALA A 314 4.86 6.85 -16.52
N ARG A 315 5.58 6.23 -17.47
CA ARG A 315 5.58 6.67 -18.87
C ARG A 315 4.22 6.56 -19.58
N LEU A 316 3.32 5.72 -19.10
CA LEU A 316 1.95 5.62 -19.63
C LEU A 316 1.06 6.73 -19.09
N SER A 317 1.22 7.10 -17.81
CA SER A 317 0.48 8.18 -17.17
C SER A 317 0.81 9.56 -17.77
N THR A 318 2.07 9.81 -18.17
CA THR A 318 2.51 11.09 -18.75
C THR A 318 2.14 11.29 -20.23
N LYS A 319 1.67 10.28 -20.93
CA LYS A 319 1.29 10.35 -22.34
C LYS A 319 -0.19 10.62 -22.58
N ARG A 320 -0.96 10.71 -21.54
CA ARG A 320 -2.42 10.95 -21.57
C ARG A 320 -2.75 12.29 -20.94
#